data_9b5b560f398f83524a464d103aca2e22
#
_entry.id   9b5b560f398f83524a464d103aca2e22
#
_cell.length_a   1.000
_cell.length_b   1.000
_cell.length_c   1.000
_cell.angle_alpha   90.00
_cell.angle_beta   90.00
_cell.angle_gamma   90.00
#
_symmetry.space_group_name_H-M   'P 1'
#
loop_
_entity.id
_entity.type
_entity.pdbx_description
1 polymer ?
#
loop_
_entity_poly.entity_id
_entity_poly.type
_entity_poly.pdbx_seq_one_letter_code
_entity_poly.pdbx_strand_id
1 'polypeptide(L)'
;GCFTIKPVTVSFNPAPNVVVTNPPAVCSPATVSITSIGVTAGSDSGLTYTYFTNPGATTVLSNPSAIATSGTYYIKGTNTTTGCFVIKPVVVTINALPSVVITNPAAVCAPATIDLSVSSVTVSSSTGLTYTYWRDASATTSLSNYTAVSASGTYYIKGTNANGCSTIQPVSVTV
;
A
#
# COMPACT_ATOMS: atom_id res chain seq x y z
N GLY A 1 16.79 -72.39 -12.99
CA GLY A 1 15.72 -71.50 -13.43
C GLY A 1 16.28 -70.40 -14.34
N CYS A 2 15.65 -70.16 -15.50
CA CYS A 2 15.99 -69.08 -16.39
C CYS A 2 15.36 -67.79 -15.90
N PHE A 3 16.09 -66.67 -15.93
CA PHE A 3 15.55 -65.35 -15.57
C PHE A 3 15.90 -64.33 -16.66
N THR A 4 15.08 -63.29 -16.78
CA THR A 4 15.32 -62.18 -17.70
C THR A 4 15.44 -60.91 -16.89
N ILE A 5 16.48 -60.11 -17.11
CA ILE A 5 16.70 -58.79 -16.53
C ILE A 5 16.28 -57.76 -17.58
N LYS A 6 15.39 -56.82 -17.19
CA LYS A 6 15.03 -55.68 -18.03
C LYS A 6 15.48 -54.41 -17.34
N PRO A 7 16.10 -53.47 -18.05
CA PRO A 7 16.47 -52.17 -17.50
C PRO A 7 15.22 -51.34 -17.21
N VAL A 8 15.25 -50.57 -16.11
CA VAL A 8 14.27 -49.54 -15.75
C VAL A 8 15.02 -48.21 -15.72
N THR A 9 14.57 -47.27 -16.52
CA THR A 9 15.12 -45.91 -16.51
C THR A 9 14.28 -45.06 -15.59
N VAL A 10 14.91 -44.39 -14.60
CA VAL A 10 14.27 -43.44 -13.69
C VAL A 10 14.82 -42.05 -14.04
N SER A 11 13.93 -41.10 -14.28
CA SER A 11 14.27 -39.71 -14.54
C SER A 11 13.64 -38.80 -13.48
N PHE A 12 14.37 -37.77 -13.07
CA PHE A 12 13.89 -36.73 -12.16
C PHE A 12 13.73 -35.41 -12.94
N ASN A 13 12.57 -34.77 -12.79
CA ASN A 13 12.37 -33.41 -13.26
C ASN A 13 12.72 -32.44 -12.12
N PRO A 14 13.63 -31.48 -12.30
CA PRO A 14 13.94 -30.52 -11.27
C PRO A 14 12.76 -29.62 -11.00
N ALA A 15 12.64 -29.14 -9.76
CA ALA A 15 11.68 -28.08 -9.41
C ALA A 15 12.07 -26.77 -10.12
N PRO A 16 11.10 -25.97 -10.60
CA PRO A 16 11.41 -24.71 -11.25
C PRO A 16 11.98 -23.69 -10.26
N ASN A 17 12.83 -22.78 -10.76
CA ASN A 17 13.24 -21.62 -9.98
C ASN A 17 12.14 -20.56 -10.04
N VAL A 18 11.55 -20.26 -8.89
CA VAL A 18 10.56 -19.19 -8.71
C VAL A 18 11.14 -18.10 -7.81
N VAL A 19 11.35 -16.92 -8.38
CA VAL A 19 11.79 -15.72 -7.68
C VAL A 19 10.55 -14.85 -7.38
N VAL A 20 10.46 -14.32 -6.16
CA VAL A 20 9.37 -13.42 -5.76
C VAL A 20 9.96 -12.19 -5.10
N THR A 21 9.60 -11.02 -5.63
CA THR A 21 9.91 -9.70 -5.07
C THR A 21 8.62 -9.11 -4.50
N ASN A 22 8.67 -8.66 -3.24
CA ASN A 22 7.52 -7.99 -2.63
C ASN A 22 7.22 -6.68 -3.35
N PRO A 23 5.96 -6.40 -3.70
CA PRO A 23 5.57 -5.13 -4.26
C PRO A 23 5.74 -3.99 -3.23
N PRO A 24 5.89 -2.73 -3.68
CA PRO A 24 5.96 -1.58 -2.79
C PRO A 24 4.67 -1.44 -1.98
N ALA A 25 4.81 -0.93 -0.75
CA ALA A 25 3.66 -0.60 0.09
C ALA A 25 2.85 0.56 -0.51
N VAL A 26 1.53 0.52 -0.33
CA VAL A 26 0.61 1.57 -0.78
C VAL A 26 -0.24 2.07 0.38
N CYS A 27 -0.89 3.22 0.22
CA CYS A 27 -1.86 3.75 1.18
C CYS A 27 -3.27 3.33 0.79
N SER A 28 -4.09 2.92 1.76
CA SER A 28 -5.54 2.75 1.55
C SER A 28 -6.15 4.02 0.91
N PRO A 29 -7.13 3.90 0.00
CA PRO A 29 -7.78 2.70 -0.52
C PRO A 29 -7.09 2.07 -1.74
N ALA A 30 -5.85 2.45 -2.06
CA ALA A 30 -5.13 1.84 -3.17
C ALA A 30 -4.93 0.33 -2.94
N THR A 31 -4.87 -0.43 -4.03
CA THR A 31 -4.70 -1.87 -4.03
C THR A 31 -3.34 -2.26 -4.61
N VAL A 32 -2.89 -3.45 -4.28
CA VAL A 32 -1.63 -4.02 -4.75
C VAL A 32 -1.90 -5.19 -5.70
N SER A 33 -1.19 -5.21 -6.84
CA SER A 33 -1.20 -6.35 -7.76
C SER A 33 0.04 -7.23 -7.52
N ILE A 34 -0.17 -8.53 -7.30
CA ILE A 34 0.91 -9.53 -7.27
C ILE A 34 1.02 -10.32 -8.57
N THR A 35 0.24 -9.95 -9.60
CA THR A 35 0.31 -10.53 -10.94
C THR A 35 1.24 -9.76 -11.87
N SER A 36 1.79 -8.63 -11.44
CA SER A 36 2.69 -7.83 -12.24
C SER A 36 4.02 -8.55 -12.48
N ILE A 37 4.57 -8.39 -13.68
CA ILE A 37 5.79 -9.08 -14.11
C ILE A 37 6.99 -8.83 -13.16
N GLY A 38 7.04 -7.66 -12.53
CA GLY A 38 8.11 -7.32 -11.58
C GLY A 38 8.10 -8.17 -10.32
N VAL A 39 6.95 -8.75 -9.94
CA VAL A 39 6.84 -9.60 -8.74
C VAL A 39 7.51 -10.95 -8.95
N THR A 40 7.48 -11.48 -10.17
CA THR A 40 8.07 -12.80 -10.50
C THR A 40 9.27 -12.70 -11.43
N ALA A 41 9.83 -11.51 -11.58
CA ALA A 41 11.02 -11.29 -12.42
C ALA A 41 12.22 -12.11 -11.93
N GLY A 42 12.95 -12.74 -12.86
CA GLY A 42 14.07 -13.63 -12.56
C GLY A 42 13.69 -15.09 -12.32
N SER A 43 12.39 -15.43 -12.40
CA SER A 43 11.95 -16.82 -12.44
C SER A 43 12.25 -17.48 -13.78
N ASP A 44 12.23 -18.81 -13.82
CA ASP A 44 12.38 -19.57 -15.06
C ASP A 44 11.31 -19.19 -16.09
N SER A 45 11.63 -19.32 -17.36
CA SER A 45 10.69 -19.16 -18.46
C SER A 45 9.70 -20.33 -18.54
N GLY A 46 8.53 -20.12 -19.12
CA GLY A 46 7.52 -21.18 -19.31
C GLY A 46 6.78 -21.59 -18.04
N LEU A 47 6.80 -20.75 -17.00
CA LEU A 47 6.00 -20.97 -15.80
C LEU A 47 4.60 -20.35 -15.96
N THR A 48 3.61 -21.06 -15.42
CA THR A 48 2.28 -20.50 -15.13
C THR A 48 2.16 -20.21 -13.64
N TYR A 49 1.51 -19.08 -13.29
CA TYR A 49 1.35 -18.67 -11.91
C TYR A 49 -0.10 -18.77 -11.45
N THR A 50 -0.28 -19.29 -10.24
CA THR A 50 -1.55 -19.30 -9.51
C THR A 50 -1.32 -18.74 -8.10
N TYR A 51 -2.34 -18.13 -7.53
CA TYR A 51 -2.24 -17.29 -6.34
C TYR A 51 -3.13 -17.80 -5.21
N PHE A 52 -2.64 -17.81 -3.98
CA PHE A 52 -3.30 -18.42 -2.84
C PHE A 52 -3.18 -17.56 -1.59
N THR A 53 -4.12 -17.78 -0.65
CA THR A 53 -4.11 -17.10 0.65
C THR A 53 -3.37 -17.91 1.72
N ASN A 54 -2.95 -19.16 1.44
CA ASN A 54 -2.31 -20.05 2.39
C ASN A 54 -1.11 -20.79 1.77
N PRO A 55 -0.11 -21.20 2.60
CA PRO A 55 1.14 -21.81 2.13
C PRO A 55 0.94 -23.16 1.46
N GLY A 56 -0.14 -23.90 1.80
CA GLY A 56 -0.46 -25.18 1.19
C GLY A 56 -1.09 -25.08 -0.20
N ALA A 57 -1.31 -23.88 -0.72
CA ALA A 57 -1.94 -23.60 -2.01
C ALA A 57 -3.29 -24.33 -2.20
N THR A 58 -4.12 -24.34 -1.14
CA THR A 58 -5.44 -24.97 -1.13
C THR A 58 -6.57 -23.95 -1.26
N THR A 59 -6.35 -22.69 -0.83
CA THR A 59 -7.35 -21.62 -0.89
C THR A 59 -6.92 -20.58 -1.92
N VAL A 60 -7.59 -20.57 -3.07
CA VAL A 60 -7.29 -19.67 -4.19
C VAL A 60 -7.58 -18.22 -3.79
N LEU A 61 -6.68 -17.31 -4.15
CA LEU A 61 -6.88 -15.87 -4.03
C LEU A 61 -7.73 -15.37 -5.21
N SER A 62 -8.93 -14.86 -4.93
CA SER A 62 -9.91 -14.48 -5.95
C SER A 62 -9.51 -13.24 -6.77
N ASN A 63 -8.77 -12.31 -6.18
CA ASN A 63 -8.38 -11.06 -6.86
C ASN A 63 -6.89 -10.71 -6.65
N PRO A 64 -5.96 -11.45 -7.27
CA PRO A 64 -4.52 -11.23 -7.10
C PRO A 64 -4.01 -9.94 -7.76
N SER A 65 -4.80 -9.32 -8.63
CA SER A 65 -4.46 -8.06 -9.32
C SER A 65 -4.86 -6.80 -8.53
N ALA A 66 -5.71 -6.94 -7.48
CA ALA A 66 -6.19 -5.79 -6.71
C ALA A 66 -6.43 -6.18 -5.24
N ILE A 67 -5.35 -6.50 -4.54
CA ILE A 67 -5.39 -6.87 -3.12
C ILE A 67 -5.57 -5.61 -2.28
N ALA A 68 -6.59 -5.59 -1.44
CA ALA A 68 -6.94 -4.47 -0.58
C ALA A 68 -6.58 -4.68 0.91
N THR A 69 -5.95 -5.81 1.26
CA THR A 69 -5.65 -6.17 2.65
C THR A 69 -4.18 -6.54 2.79
N SER A 70 -3.51 -6.00 3.79
CA SER A 70 -2.13 -6.39 4.12
C SER A 70 -2.07 -7.85 4.56
N GLY A 71 -1.02 -8.55 4.17
CA GLY A 71 -0.84 -9.94 4.55
C GLY A 71 0.22 -10.66 3.72
N THR A 72 0.42 -11.94 4.03
CA THR A 72 1.26 -12.83 3.25
C THR A 72 0.36 -13.67 2.35
N TYR A 73 0.63 -13.60 1.06
CA TYR A 73 -0.01 -14.38 0.01
C TYR A 73 1.00 -15.33 -0.60
N TYR A 74 0.57 -16.25 -1.44
CA TYR A 74 1.44 -17.31 -1.96
C TYR A 74 1.28 -17.41 -3.46
N ILE A 75 2.43 -17.48 -4.15
CA ILE A 75 2.53 -17.64 -5.60
C ILE A 75 3.05 -19.04 -5.87
N LYS A 76 2.27 -19.84 -6.59
CA LYS A 76 2.68 -21.14 -7.10
C LYS A 76 3.08 -20.98 -8.55
N GLY A 77 4.36 -21.18 -8.84
CA GLY A 77 4.90 -21.24 -10.20
C GLY A 77 5.02 -22.69 -10.64
N THR A 78 4.35 -23.04 -11.72
CA THR A 78 4.31 -24.41 -12.27
C THR A 78 4.96 -24.44 -13.65
N ASN A 79 5.91 -25.33 -13.85
CA ASN A 79 6.46 -25.60 -15.18
C ASN A 79 5.44 -26.37 -15.99
N THR A 80 5.02 -25.81 -17.13
CA THR A 80 3.94 -26.36 -17.95
C THR A 80 4.30 -27.65 -18.64
N THR A 81 5.60 -27.92 -18.84
CA THR A 81 6.10 -29.15 -19.52
C THR A 81 6.19 -30.31 -18.54
N THR A 82 6.72 -30.08 -17.34
CA THR A 82 7.01 -31.16 -16.38
C THR A 82 5.93 -31.32 -15.30
N GLY A 83 5.09 -30.30 -15.10
CA GLY A 83 4.11 -30.24 -14.00
C GLY A 83 4.74 -29.95 -12.63
N CYS A 84 6.08 -29.87 -12.54
CA CYS A 84 6.77 -29.53 -11.29
C CYS A 84 6.46 -28.09 -10.88
N PHE A 85 6.34 -27.85 -9.58
CA PHE A 85 5.98 -26.52 -9.08
C PHE A 85 6.74 -26.15 -7.80
N VAL A 86 6.81 -24.86 -7.54
CA VAL A 86 7.30 -24.27 -6.28
C VAL A 86 6.29 -23.23 -5.80
N ILE A 87 6.09 -23.14 -4.50
CA ILE A 87 5.25 -22.12 -3.86
C ILE A 87 6.16 -21.17 -3.09
N LYS A 88 5.99 -19.86 -3.31
CA LYS A 88 6.76 -18.81 -2.63
C LYS A 88 5.80 -17.81 -1.98
N PRO A 89 6.13 -17.31 -0.77
CA PRO A 89 5.39 -16.22 -0.14
C PRO A 89 5.67 -14.89 -0.84
N VAL A 90 4.67 -14.01 -0.82
CA VAL A 90 4.76 -12.59 -1.19
C VAL A 90 4.08 -11.77 -0.12
N VAL A 91 4.74 -10.74 0.39
CA VAL A 91 4.18 -9.85 1.41
C VAL A 91 3.58 -8.62 0.73
N VAL A 92 2.32 -8.36 1.02
CA VAL A 92 1.60 -7.16 0.61
C VAL A 92 1.43 -6.25 1.82
N THR A 93 1.77 -4.97 1.67
CA THR A 93 1.62 -3.96 2.72
C THR A 93 0.72 -2.83 2.23
N ILE A 94 -0.39 -2.60 2.94
CA ILE A 94 -1.32 -1.50 2.70
C ILE A 94 -1.41 -0.70 4.01
N ASN A 95 -0.89 0.52 3.97
CA ASN A 95 -0.84 1.41 5.12
C ASN A 95 -2.17 2.14 5.29
N ALA A 96 -2.64 2.26 6.53
CA ALA A 96 -3.82 3.03 6.86
C ALA A 96 -3.57 4.53 6.67
N LEU A 97 -4.62 5.26 6.27
CA LEU A 97 -4.61 6.72 6.29
C LEU A 97 -4.61 7.22 7.74
N PRO A 98 -3.92 8.34 8.02
CA PRO A 98 -3.99 8.97 9.31
C PRO A 98 -5.37 9.62 9.52
N SER A 99 -5.84 9.62 10.76
CA SER A 99 -6.99 10.44 11.17
C SER A 99 -6.53 11.88 11.37
N VAL A 100 -7.08 12.82 10.60
CA VAL A 100 -6.89 14.25 10.76
C VAL A 100 -8.21 14.85 11.21
N VAL A 101 -8.25 15.38 12.42
CA VAL A 101 -9.43 15.99 13.03
C VAL A 101 -9.14 17.48 13.24
N ILE A 102 -9.99 18.34 12.71
CA ILE A 102 -9.81 19.78 12.76
C ILE A 102 -10.79 20.41 13.74
N THR A 103 -10.26 21.24 14.64
CA THR A 103 -11.03 22.18 15.46
C THR A 103 -10.84 23.55 14.84
N ASN A 104 -11.94 24.19 14.38
CA ASN A 104 -11.86 25.52 13.82
C ASN A 104 -11.40 26.52 14.87
N PRO A 105 -10.46 27.41 14.56
CA PRO A 105 -10.04 28.47 15.48
C PRO A 105 -11.19 29.46 15.74
N ALA A 106 -11.14 30.14 16.88
CA ALA A 106 -12.06 31.18 17.20
C ALA A 106 -11.94 32.36 16.22
N ALA A 107 -13.07 33.04 15.96
CA ALA A 107 -13.08 34.24 15.13
C ALA A 107 -12.28 35.37 15.79
N VAL A 108 -11.62 36.19 14.98
CA VAL A 108 -10.89 37.39 15.44
C VAL A 108 -11.33 38.60 14.65
N CYS A 109 -11.10 39.82 15.21
CA CYS A 109 -11.35 41.09 14.52
C CYS A 109 -10.05 41.58 13.86
N ALA A 110 -10.18 42.08 12.62
CA ALA A 110 -9.04 42.75 11.97
C ALA A 110 -8.53 43.93 12.83
N PRO A 111 -7.19 44.16 12.91
CA PRO A 111 -6.12 43.56 12.12
C PRO A 111 -5.50 42.26 12.69
N ALA A 112 -6.13 41.61 13.67
CA ALA A 112 -5.66 40.35 14.20
C ALA A 112 -5.69 39.24 13.13
N THR A 113 -4.79 38.26 13.27
CA THR A 113 -4.67 37.12 12.34
C THR A 113 -4.81 35.81 13.08
N ILE A 114 -5.06 34.73 12.35
CA ILE A 114 -5.23 33.39 12.88
C ILE A 114 -4.02 32.53 12.48
N ASP A 115 -3.43 31.85 13.47
CA ASP A 115 -2.37 30.84 13.26
C ASP A 115 -3.01 29.44 13.20
N LEU A 116 -2.89 28.76 12.05
CA LEU A 116 -3.39 27.42 11.83
C LEU A 116 -2.44 26.33 12.33
N SER A 117 -1.20 26.68 12.72
CA SER A 117 -0.22 25.70 13.19
C SER A 117 -0.30 25.40 14.68
N VAL A 118 -1.14 26.13 15.41
CA VAL A 118 -1.32 25.90 16.86
C VAL A 118 -1.91 24.52 17.12
N SER A 119 -1.40 23.85 18.14
CA SER A 119 -1.75 22.45 18.44
C SER A 119 -3.26 22.25 18.69
N SER A 120 -3.98 23.26 19.17
CA SER A 120 -5.42 23.20 19.41
C SER A 120 -6.24 22.94 18.14
N VAL A 121 -5.73 23.33 16.97
CA VAL A 121 -6.42 23.11 15.68
C VAL A 121 -6.44 21.64 15.29
N THR A 122 -5.41 20.86 15.67
CA THR A 122 -5.22 19.47 15.26
C THR A 122 -5.13 18.48 16.42
N VAL A 123 -5.48 18.88 17.64
CA VAL A 123 -5.23 18.12 18.90
C VAL A 123 -5.83 16.72 18.92
N SER A 124 -6.97 16.51 18.24
CA SER A 124 -7.66 15.20 18.17
C SER A 124 -7.23 14.33 16.99
N SER A 125 -6.21 14.74 16.24
CA SER A 125 -5.64 13.96 15.14
C SER A 125 -4.73 12.83 15.64
N SER A 126 -4.43 11.89 14.76
CA SER A 126 -3.40 10.85 15.05
C SER A 126 -2.08 11.50 15.46
N THR A 127 -1.32 10.84 16.32
CA THR A 127 0.01 11.29 16.75
C THR A 127 1.07 11.13 15.66
N GLY A 128 2.13 11.95 15.72
CA GLY A 128 3.28 11.82 14.81
C GLY A 128 3.02 12.26 13.37
N LEU A 129 2.01 13.11 13.13
CA LEU A 129 1.75 13.66 11.81
C LEU A 129 2.61 14.88 11.53
N THR A 130 3.04 15.01 10.27
CA THR A 130 3.58 16.24 9.71
C THR A 130 2.46 16.97 8.99
N TYR A 131 2.27 18.27 9.29
CA TYR A 131 1.20 19.07 8.70
C TYR A 131 1.71 20.01 7.62
N THR A 132 0.90 20.16 6.57
CA THR A 132 1.08 21.16 5.51
C THR A 132 -0.26 21.87 5.26
N TYR A 133 -0.19 23.14 4.80
CA TYR A 133 -1.34 24.04 4.75
C TYR A 133 -1.59 24.49 3.31
N TRP A 134 -2.86 24.51 2.91
CA TRP A 134 -3.27 24.64 1.51
C TRP A 134 -4.47 25.55 1.36
N ARG A 135 -4.63 26.15 0.18
CA ARG A 135 -5.78 26.96 -0.20
C ARG A 135 -6.90 26.16 -0.85
N ASP A 136 -6.62 24.91 -1.24
CA ASP A 136 -7.55 24.04 -1.96
C ASP A 136 -7.50 22.60 -1.44
N ALA A 137 -8.61 21.85 -1.63
CA ALA A 137 -8.77 20.48 -1.17
C ALA A 137 -7.85 19.48 -1.88
N SER A 138 -7.31 19.84 -3.05
CA SER A 138 -6.40 18.99 -3.84
C SER A 138 -4.95 19.15 -3.43
N ALA A 139 -4.64 20.05 -2.49
CA ALA A 139 -3.29 20.39 -2.04
C ALA A 139 -2.37 20.79 -3.23
N THR A 140 -2.86 21.65 -4.11
CA THR A 140 -2.11 22.15 -5.27
C THR A 140 -1.55 23.54 -5.04
N THR A 141 -2.25 24.38 -4.25
CA THR A 141 -1.85 25.76 -3.92
C THR A 141 -1.50 25.86 -2.46
N SER A 142 -0.22 26.01 -2.14
CA SER A 142 0.24 26.11 -0.75
C SER A 142 -0.22 27.43 -0.09
N LEU A 143 -0.51 27.38 1.22
CA LEU A 143 -0.79 28.52 2.07
C LEU A 143 0.48 28.91 2.82
N SER A 144 1.25 29.84 2.29
CA SER A 144 2.54 30.27 2.90
C SER A 144 2.40 31.07 4.19
N ASN A 145 1.28 31.78 4.36
CA ASN A 145 0.98 32.59 5.55
C ASN A 145 0.08 31.88 6.56
N TYR A 146 0.20 30.56 6.70
CA TYR A 146 -0.66 29.75 7.59
C TYR A 146 -0.54 30.13 9.08
N THR A 147 0.54 30.79 9.50
CA THR A 147 0.74 31.32 10.87
C THR A 147 0.13 32.69 11.08
N ALA A 148 -0.35 33.37 10.02
CA ALA A 148 -0.91 34.70 10.09
C ALA A 148 -2.00 34.89 9.02
N VAL A 149 -3.06 34.11 9.08
CA VAL A 149 -4.17 34.18 8.13
C VAL A 149 -5.04 35.39 8.46
N SER A 150 -5.13 36.34 7.53
CA SER A 150 -5.83 37.62 7.68
C SER A 150 -7.16 37.71 6.93
N ALA A 151 -7.55 36.69 6.18
CA ALA A 151 -8.78 36.65 5.41
C ALA A 151 -9.69 35.50 5.84
N SER A 152 -10.97 35.78 5.96
CA SER A 152 -11.97 34.72 6.17
C SER A 152 -12.05 33.79 4.99
N GLY A 153 -12.28 32.52 5.24
CA GLY A 153 -12.40 31.51 4.18
C GLY A 153 -12.21 30.09 4.67
N THR A 154 -12.27 29.15 3.74
CA THR A 154 -11.95 27.75 3.97
C THR A 154 -10.54 27.48 3.46
N TYR A 155 -9.69 26.99 4.35
CA TYR A 155 -8.35 26.52 4.07
C TYR A 155 -8.27 25.03 4.36
N TYR A 156 -7.13 24.39 4.06
CA TYR A 156 -7.00 22.94 4.19
C TYR A 156 -5.72 22.56 4.89
N ILE A 157 -5.82 21.60 5.79
CA ILE A 157 -4.69 21.04 6.53
C ILE A 157 -4.53 19.59 6.11
N LYS A 158 -3.35 19.25 5.58
CA LYS A 158 -2.97 17.90 5.19
C LYS A 158 -2.02 17.34 6.24
N GLY A 159 -2.44 16.25 6.90
CA GLY A 159 -1.60 15.50 7.83
C GLY A 159 -1.04 14.25 7.17
N THR A 160 0.27 14.07 7.25
CA THR A 160 0.99 12.93 6.66
C THR A 160 1.68 12.13 7.76
N ASN A 161 1.49 10.82 7.77
CA ASN A 161 2.16 9.92 8.72
C ASN A 161 3.55 9.47 8.23
N ALA A 162 4.29 8.75 9.07
CA ALA A 162 5.63 8.26 8.77
C ALA A 162 5.71 7.30 7.55
N ASN A 163 4.60 6.67 7.17
CA ASN A 163 4.52 5.81 5.98
C ASN A 163 4.22 6.60 4.69
N GLY A 164 4.15 7.94 4.76
CA GLY A 164 3.83 8.79 3.62
C GLY A 164 2.35 8.87 3.27
N CYS A 165 1.46 8.20 4.03
CA CYS A 165 0.03 8.28 3.82
C CYS A 165 -0.53 9.56 4.41
N SER A 166 -1.47 10.19 3.71
CA SER A 166 -1.98 11.51 4.11
C SER A 166 -3.49 11.62 3.99
N THR A 167 -4.06 12.45 4.87
CA THR A 167 -5.45 12.88 4.84
C THR A 167 -5.47 14.40 4.84
N ILE A 168 -6.39 15.00 4.07
CA ILE A 168 -6.59 16.45 4.01
C ILE A 168 -7.98 16.78 4.57
N GLN A 169 -8.06 17.83 5.39
CA GLN A 169 -9.32 18.30 6.01
C GLN A 169 -9.47 19.81 5.89
N PRO A 170 -10.70 20.31 5.70
CA PRO A 170 -10.98 21.75 5.70
C PRO A 170 -10.88 22.33 7.12
N VAL A 171 -10.43 23.59 7.20
CA VAL A 171 -10.48 24.45 8.38
C VAL A 171 -11.15 25.78 8.02
N SER A 172 -12.15 26.16 8.79
CA SER A 172 -12.87 27.42 8.59
C SER A 172 -12.20 28.53 9.41
N VAL A 173 -11.86 29.63 8.74
CA VAL A 173 -11.26 30.85 9.34
C VAL A 173 -12.26 31.99 9.23
N THR A 174 -12.44 32.72 10.33
CA THR A 174 -13.32 33.92 10.40
C THR A 174 -12.50 35.08 10.97
N VAL A 175 -12.28 36.10 10.15
CA VAL A 175 -11.64 37.37 10.53
C VAL A 175 -12.64 38.52 10.34
#